data_9e805eeada48d7defe93152199379682
#
_entry.id   9e805eeada48d7defe93152199379682
#
_cell.length_a   1.000
_cell.length_b   1.000
_cell.length_c   1.000
_cell.angle_alpha   90.00
_cell.angle_beta   90.00
_cell.angle_gamma   90.00
#
_symmetry.space_group_name_H-M   'P 1'
#
loop_
_entity.id
_entity.type
_entity.pdbx_description
1 polymer ?
#
loop_
_entity_poly.entity_id
_entity_poly.type
_entity_poly.pdbx_seq_one_letter_code
_entity_poly.pdbx_strand_id
1 'polypeptide(L)'
;MPLSEIDRVVQESARKLLQVSAPPIKYWLMVDTLGMDERDPLVQRTIAECKAYPPRLKLIRTLRKDGTWPISKSRKAAEDAGPGPPVGWTYITMLRNLQLLEDMYTDKGEGFISSALERILSWQKKEGYILGPHHDLFPLPHYNGYAIRNLIIYGMQDDPRVKRLADWLLSIQRHDGGWVIPYQEDVKYLPEYKHMKMQDFMELVRKGDTPKSDSKGFRDVPSCIWTTMMVIRGLARDKEYRRRREILKGADFFLDRFFKANRHEAYYHSEKNWTQFKYPPYFGSGLGALYLLTILGYGPGDERMEKPVRWLLDARHSDGFWWQSDRPHMQKDQWITGFAVDILQRYSKNR
;
A
#
# COMPACT_ATOMS: atom_id res chain seq x y z
N MET A 1 11.15 -26.04 0.62
CA MET A 1 10.32 -26.11 1.85
C MET A 1 9.07 -26.93 1.57
N PRO A 2 8.65 -27.88 2.42
CA PRO A 2 7.46 -28.68 2.20
C PRO A 2 6.18 -27.81 2.28
N LEU A 3 5.34 -27.89 1.26
CA LEU A 3 4.04 -27.16 1.25
C LEU A 3 3.10 -27.64 2.37
N SER A 4 3.21 -28.91 2.78
CA SER A 4 2.46 -29.46 3.92
C SER A 4 2.76 -28.75 5.25
N GLU A 5 3.96 -28.23 5.42
CA GLU A 5 4.33 -27.43 6.60
C GLU A 5 3.60 -26.07 6.59
N ILE A 6 3.57 -25.41 5.43
CA ILE A 6 2.86 -24.14 5.25
C ILE A 6 1.38 -24.33 5.51
N ASP A 7 0.76 -25.34 4.92
CA ASP A 7 -0.66 -25.61 5.09
C ASP A 7 -1.02 -25.87 6.55
N ARG A 8 -0.16 -26.60 7.28
CA ARG A 8 -0.32 -26.82 8.73
C ARG A 8 -0.28 -25.50 9.50
N VAL A 9 0.73 -24.65 9.25
CA VAL A 9 0.88 -23.34 9.90
C VAL A 9 -0.34 -22.45 9.64
N VAL A 10 -0.83 -22.41 8.40
CA VAL A 10 -2.02 -21.67 7.99
C VAL A 10 -3.24 -22.14 8.79
N GLN A 11 -3.50 -23.44 8.80
CA GLN A 11 -4.66 -24.02 9.50
C GLN A 11 -4.64 -23.76 11.00
N GLU A 12 -3.47 -23.97 11.65
CA GLU A 12 -3.31 -23.71 13.09
C GLU A 12 -3.56 -22.26 13.45
N SER A 13 -2.92 -21.32 12.74
CA SER A 13 -3.02 -19.89 13.01
C SER A 13 -4.41 -19.33 12.66
N ALA A 14 -5.00 -19.76 11.54
CA ALA A 14 -6.37 -19.37 11.16
C ALA A 14 -7.40 -19.83 12.20
N ARG A 15 -7.29 -21.08 12.69
CA ARG A 15 -8.20 -21.61 13.73
C ARG A 15 -8.13 -20.79 15.02
N LYS A 16 -6.92 -20.42 15.46
CA LYS A 16 -6.73 -19.58 16.65
C LYS A 16 -7.30 -18.17 16.44
N LEU A 17 -7.04 -17.55 15.27
CA LEU A 17 -7.56 -16.23 14.93
C LEU A 17 -9.09 -16.19 14.92
N LEU A 18 -9.75 -17.19 14.35
CA LEU A 18 -11.22 -17.26 14.32
C LEU A 18 -11.84 -17.21 15.72
N GLN A 19 -11.13 -17.69 16.74
CA GLN A 19 -11.62 -17.68 18.12
C GLN A 19 -11.49 -16.31 18.80
N VAL A 20 -10.40 -15.57 18.53
CA VAL A 20 -10.00 -14.40 19.34
C VAL A 20 -10.05 -13.07 18.60
N SER A 21 -10.15 -13.08 17.26
CA SER A 21 -10.01 -11.86 16.48
C SER A 21 -11.30 -11.05 16.38
N ALA A 22 -11.13 -9.78 15.99
CA ALA A 22 -12.23 -8.87 15.68
C ALA A 22 -13.02 -9.33 14.43
N PRO A 23 -14.31 -8.96 14.31
CA PRO A 23 -15.16 -9.38 13.20
C PRO A 23 -14.55 -9.18 11.80
N PRO A 24 -13.88 -8.06 11.47
CA PRO A 24 -13.29 -7.90 10.15
C PRO A 24 -12.25 -8.96 9.80
N ILE A 25 -11.43 -9.36 10.76
CA ILE A 25 -10.40 -10.39 10.53
C ILE A 25 -11.05 -11.77 10.37
N LYS A 26 -12.09 -12.07 11.16
CA LYS A 26 -12.87 -13.31 10.97
C LYS A 26 -13.46 -13.37 9.57
N TYR A 27 -14.04 -12.27 9.10
CA TYR A 27 -14.59 -12.20 7.74
C TYR A 27 -13.52 -12.52 6.68
N TRP A 28 -12.35 -11.84 6.71
CA TRP A 28 -11.27 -12.07 5.76
C TRP A 28 -10.72 -13.49 5.82
N LEU A 29 -10.61 -14.05 7.02
CA LEU A 29 -10.19 -15.46 7.17
C LEU A 29 -11.21 -16.43 6.56
N MET A 30 -12.50 -16.23 6.81
CA MET A 30 -13.56 -17.09 6.27
C MET A 30 -13.58 -17.05 4.75
N VAL A 31 -13.58 -15.86 4.16
CA VAL A 31 -13.74 -15.67 2.71
C VAL A 31 -12.43 -15.90 1.96
N ASP A 32 -11.37 -15.18 2.30
CA ASP A 32 -10.13 -15.19 1.52
C ASP A 32 -9.26 -16.42 1.83
N THR A 33 -9.20 -16.84 3.09
CA THR A 33 -8.31 -17.94 3.49
C THR A 33 -9.02 -19.28 3.41
N LEU A 34 -10.22 -19.40 3.98
CA LEU A 34 -10.96 -20.67 4.03
C LEU A 34 -11.84 -20.88 2.80
N GLY A 35 -12.05 -19.86 1.97
CA GLY A 35 -12.83 -19.96 0.73
C GLY A 35 -14.32 -20.17 0.96
N MET A 36 -14.86 -19.73 2.11
CA MET A 36 -16.28 -19.83 2.40
C MET A 36 -17.08 -18.91 1.46
N ASP A 37 -18.26 -19.36 1.06
CA ASP A 37 -19.17 -18.52 0.27
C ASP A 37 -19.67 -17.35 1.12
N GLU A 38 -19.66 -16.15 0.55
CA GLU A 38 -20.18 -14.97 1.24
C GLU A 38 -21.65 -15.11 1.65
N ARG A 39 -22.43 -15.97 0.97
CA ARG A 39 -23.83 -16.28 1.30
C ARG A 39 -23.98 -17.23 2.48
N ASP A 40 -22.90 -17.82 2.99
CA ASP A 40 -22.93 -18.66 4.17
C ASP A 40 -23.51 -17.90 5.37
N PRO A 41 -24.46 -18.47 6.13
CA PRO A 41 -25.08 -17.79 7.27
C PRO A 41 -24.10 -17.29 8.33
N LEU A 42 -22.97 -17.98 8.53
CA LEU A 42 -21.92 -17.56 9.46
C LEU A 42 -21.18 -16.33 8.93
N VAL A 43 -20.86 -16.33 7.63
CA VAL A 43 -20.23 -15.19 6.95
C VAL A 43 -21.15 -13.97 6.99
N GLN A 44 -22.44 -14.15 6.66
CA GLN A 44 -23.43 -13.07 6.71
C GLN A 44 -23.59 -12.48 8.12
N ARG A 45 -23.59 -13.32 9.17
CA ARG A 45 -23.57 -12.84 10.56
C ARG A 45 -22.31 -12.01 10.84
N THR A 46 -21.15 -12.51 10.41
CA THR A 46 -19.88 -11.80 10.59
C THR A 46 -19.85 -10.46 9.83
N ILE A 47 -20.45 -10.39 8.64
CA ILE A 47 -20.62 -9.12 7.90
C ILE A 47 -21.47 -8.13 8.72
N ALA A 48 -22.56 -8.58 9.33
CA ALA A 48 -23.38 -7.72 10.19
C ALA A 48 -22.56 -7.20 11.40
N GLU A 49 -21.74 -8.05 12.01
CA GLU A 49 -20.83 -7.65 13.09
C GLU A 49 -19.76 -6.64 12.60
N CYS A 50 -19.22 -6.82 11.38
CA CYS A 50 -18.29 -5.86 10.76
C CYS A 50 -18.97 -4.50 10.56
N LYS A 51 -20.19 -4.48 10.06
CA LYS A 51 -20.96 -3.23 9.87
C LYS A 51 -21.21 -2.50 11.19
N ALA A 52 -21.36 -3.23 12.28
CA ALA A 52 -21.53 -2.68 13.65
C ALA A 52 -20.20 -2.42 14.39
N TYR A 53 -19.05 -2.73 13.79
CA TYR A 53 -17.75 -2.65 14.46
C TYR A 53 -17.40 -1.22 14.88
N PRO A 54 -17.16 -0.96 16.19
CA PRO A 54 -17.02 0.41 16.70
C PRO A 54 -15.94 1.26 16.04
N PRO A 55 -14.71 0.73 15.73
CA PRO A 55 -13.71 1.50 15.01
C PRO A 55 -14.16 1.93 13.62
N ARG A 56 -14.87 1.06 12.88
CA ARG A 56 -15.45 1.39 11.57
C ARG A 56 -16.50 2.49 11.69
N LEU A 57 -17.44 2.35 12.61
CA LEU A 57 -18.49 3.35 12.84
C LEU A 57 -17.89 4.70 13.24
N LYS A 58 -16.79 4.72 14.02
CA LYS A 58 -16.09 5.96 14.35
C LYS A 58 -15.56 6.67 13.10
N LEU A 59 -14.95 5.95 12.16
CA LEU A 59 -14.48 6.55 10.90
C LEU A 59 -15.63 7.10 10.07
N ILE A 60 -16.73 6.37 9.96
CA ILE A 60 -17.93 6.83 9.22
C ILE A 60 -18.51 8.10 9.84
N ARG A 61 -18.69 8.13 11.16
CA ARG A 61 -19.25 9.30 11.87
C ARG A 61 -18.39 10.56 11.79
N THR A 62 -17.08 10.40 11.61
CA THR A 62 -16.14 11.51 11.51
C THR A 62 -15.88 11.97 10.08
N LEU A 63 -16.42 11.28 9.08
CA LEU A 63 -16.38 11.73 7.69
C LEU A 63 -17.26 12.98 7.56
N ARG A 64 -16.69 14.05 7.00
CA ARG A 64 -17.36 15.32 6.77
C ARG A 64 -18.14 15.31 5.45
N LYS A 65 -19.08 16.23 5.31
CA LYS A 65 -19.88 16.39 4.08
C LYS A 65 -19.02 16.72 2.85
N ASP A 66 -17.85 17.36 3.04
CA ASP A 66 -16.91 17.69 1.98
C ASP A 66 -16.00 16.51 1.57
N GLY A 67 -16.24 15.32 2.11
CA GLY A 67 -15.47 14.11 1.83
C GLY A 67 -14.16 13.98 2.61
N THR A 68 -13.86 14.91 3.54
CA THR A 68 -12.62 14.88 4.33
C THR A 68 -12.83 14.32 5.73
N TRP A 69 -11.74 13.89 6.38
CA TRP A 69 -11.70 13.59 7.81
C TRP A 69 -10.97 14.67 8.58
N PRO A 70 -11.32 14.89 9.86
CA PRO A 70 -10.58 15.82 10.71
C PRO A 70 -9.14 15.35 10.91
N ILE A 71 -8.21 16.29 10.88
CA ILE A 71 -6.80 16.11 11.24
C ILE A 71 -6.52 16.84 12.55
N SER A 72 -5.45 16.44 13.26
CA SER A 72 -5.07 17.10 14.52
C SER A 72 -4.69 18.58 14.28
N LYS A 73 -4.84 19.41 15.31
CA LYS A 73 -4.46 20.83 15.24
C LYS A 73 -3.00 21.03 14.79
N SER A 74 -2.07 20.21 15.31
CA SER A 74 -0.67 20.27 14.90
C SER A 74 -0.44 19.93 13.43
N ARG A 75 -1.14 18.91 12.90
CA ARG A 75 -1.09 18.57 11.48
C ARG A 75 -1.71 19.66 10.60
N LYS A 76 -2.80 20.26 11.06
CA LYS A 76 -3.42 21.38 10.35
C LYS A 76 -2.51 22.60 10.30
N ALA A 77 -1.90 22.97 11.42
CA ALA A 77 -0.92 24.03 11.47
C ALA A 77 0.28 23.79 10.53
N ALA A 78 0.79 22.53 10.49
CA ALA A 78 1.86 22.14 9.58
C ALA A 78 1.41 22.19 8.10
N GLU A 79 0.15 21.85 7.81
CA GLU A 79 -0.43 21.93 6.47
C GLU A 79 -0.60 23.39 6.01
N ASP A 80 -1.03 24.28 6.92
CA ASP A 80 -1.28 25.69 6.63
C ASP A 80 0.00 26.55 6.57
N ALA A 81 1.09 26.11 7.22
CA ALA A 81 2.32 26.89 7.35
C ALA A 81 3.17 26.96 6.07
N GLY A 82 2.88 26.18 5.02
CA GLY A 82 3.64 26.10 3.76
C GLY A 82 5.11 26.55 3.80
N PRO A 83 5.98 26.00 3.02
CA PRO A 83 5.86 24.85 2.13
C PRO A 83 5.80 23.55 2.95
N GLY A 84 4.59 23.11 3.21
CA GLY A 84 4.33 21.91 3.98
C GLY A 84 4.74 20.60 3.27
N PRO A 85 4.43 19.45 3.85
CA PRO A 85 4.70 18.18 3.20
C PRO A 85 4.03 18.12 1.82
N PRO A 86 4.64 17.46 0.85
CA PRO A 86 4.26 17.53 -0.57
C PRO A 86 2.79 17.22 -0.89
N VAL A 87 2.04 16.60 0.02
CA VAL A 87 0.63 16.20 -0.22
C VAL A 87 -0.34 16.60 0.87
N GLY A 88 0.06 17.29 1.89
CA GLY A 88 -0.80 17.68 2.99
C GLY A 88 -1.40 16.53 3.82
N TRP A 89 -1.63 16.81 5.09
CA TRP A 89 -2.12 15.82 6.04
C TRP A 89 -3.58 15.43 5.81
N THR A 90 -4.38 16.33 5.24
CA THR A 90 -5.78 16.04 4.87
C THR A 90 -5.83 14.88 3.88
N TYR A 91 -5.05 14.96 2.79
CA TYR A 91 -5.01 13.92 1.77
C TYR A 91 -4.48 12.58 2.30
N ILE A 92 -3.37 12.62 3.04
CA ILE A 92 -2.80 11.41 3.67
C ILE A 92 -3.82 10.74 4.61
N THR A 93 -4.56 11.54 5.39
CA THR A 93 -5.57 11.02 6.31
C THR A 93 -6.73 10.37 5.55
N MET A 94 -7.16 10.96 4.44
CA MET A 94 -8.20 10.38 3.59
C MET A 94 -7.76 9.02 3.03
N LEU A 95 -6.57 8.95 2.45
CA LEU A 95 -6.05 7.70 1.89
C LEU A 95 -5.98 6.59 2.95
N ARG A 96 -5.51 6.93 4.15
CA ARG A 96 -5.43 5.98 5.26
C ARG A 96 -6.79 5.52 5.75
N ASN A 97 -7.73 6.44 5.93
CA ASN A 97 -9.04 6.11 6.46
C ASN A 97 -9.86 5.26 5.47
N LEU A 98 -9.74 5.51 4.17
CA LEU A 98 -10.32 4.66 3.14
C LEU A 98 -9.77 3.24 3.19
N GLN A 99 -8.45 3.08 3.35
CA GLN A 99 -7.88 1.74 3.54
C GLN A 99 -8.38 1.07 4.82
N LEU A 100 -8.41 1.80 5.95
CA LEU A 100 -8.90 1.23 7.21
C LEU A 100 -10.38 0.81 7.11
N LEU A 101 -11.20 1.56 6.38
CA LEU A 101 -12.59 1.19 6.13
C LEU A 101 -12.69 -0.08 5.30
N GLU A 102 -11.85 -0.24 4.26
CA GLU A 102 -11.77 -1.50 3.49
C GLU A 102 -11.32 -2.66 4.39
N ASP A 103 -10.23 -2.48 5.16
CA ASP A 103 -9.72 -3.50 6.08
C ASP A 103 -10.82 -3.92 7.10
N MET A 104 -11.70 -2.99 7.51
CA MET A 104 -12.80 -3.24 8.45
C MET A 104 -14.12 -3.64 7.78
N TYR A 105 -14.09 -4.05 6.53
CA TYR A 105 -15.24 -4.37 5.69
C TYR A 105 -16.09 -3.14 5.31
N THR A 106 -16.10 -2.81 4.04
CA THR A 106 -16.97 -1.77 3.49
C THR A 106 -17.50 -2.23 2.13
N ASP A 107 -18.81 -2.23 2.01
CA ASP A 107 -19.48 -2.55 0.75
C ASP A 107 -19.19 -1.45 -0.30
N LYS A 108 -18.95 -1.86 -1.54
CA LYS A 108 -18.74 -0.91 -2.66
C LYS A 108 -19.96 -0.01 -2.90
N GLY A 109 -21.16 -0.46 -2.53
CA GLY A 109 -22.42 0.28 -2.64
C GLY A 109 -22.70 1.27 -1.50
N GLU A 110 -21.85 1.38 -0.49
CA GLU A 110 -22.10 2.29 0.62
C GLU A 110 -21.84 3.74 0.22
N GLY A 111 -22.93 4.49 -0.01
CA GLY A 111 -22.90 5.83 -0.60
C GLY A 111 -22.11 6.89 0.17
N PHE A 112 -21.81 6.68 1.48
CA PHE A 112 -21.05 7.65 2.27
C PHE A 112 -19.59 7.84 1.80
N ILE A 113 -19.03 6.84 1.10
CA ILE A 113 -17.65 6.90 0.59
C ILE A 113 -17.53 7.79 -0.65
N SER A 114 -18.58 7.92 -1.44
CA SER A 114 -18.56 8.62 -2.73
C SER A 114 -18.02 10.05 -2.60
N SER A 115 -18.40 10.78 -1.55
CA SER A 115 -17.89 12.14 -1.32
C SER A 115 -16.38 12.19 -1.11
N ALA A 116 -15.81 11.19 -0.44
CA ALA A 116 -14.36 11.11 -0.23
C ALA A 116 -13.61 10.76 -1.51
N LEU A 117 -14.14 9.86 -2.32
CA LEU A 117 -13.54 9.48 -3.61
C LEU A 117 -13.57 10.65 -4.60
N GLU A 118 -14.71 11.34 -4.70
CA GLU A 118 -14.87 12.55 -5.52
C GLU A 118 -13.95 13.67 -5.04
N ARG A 119 -13.79 13.82 -3.72
CA ARG A 119 -12.85 14.80 -3.16
C ARG A 119 -11.42 14.52 -3.57
N ILE A 120 -10.98 13.26 -3.55
CA ILE A 120 -9.64 12.87 -4.02
C ILE A 120 -9.48 13.23 -5.50
N LEU A 121 -10.45 12.86 -6.34
CA LEU A 121 -10.41 13.12 -7.78
C LEU A 121 -10.51 14.61 -8.12
N SER A 122 -11.11 15.43 -7.25
CA SER A 122 -11.17 16.89 -7.45
C SER A 122 -9.79 17.57 -7.44
N TRP A 123 -8.77 16.92 -6.90
CA TRP A 123 -7.38 17.40 -6.91
C TRP A 123 -6.54 16.87 -8.08
N GLN A 124 -7.18 16.14 -9.02
CA GLN A 124 -6.47 15.61 -10.18
C GLN A 124 -6.11 16.72 -11.17
N LYS A 125 -4.88 16.67 -11.67
CA LYS A 125 -4.40 17.56 -12.73
C LYS A 125 -4.69 16.97 -14.11
N LYS A 126 -4.59 17.80 -15.15
CA LYS A 126 -4.84 17.39 -16.56
C LYS A 126 -3.91 16.25 -17.00
N GLU A 127 -2.70 16.19 -16.45
CA GLU A 127 -1.70 15.15 -16.71
C GLU A 127 -2.08 13.80 -16.08
N GLY A 128 -3.07 13.74 -15.19
CA GLY A 128 -3.60 12.54 -14.59
C GLY A 128 -3.22 12.32 -13.12
N TYR A 129 -2.17 12.96 -12.61
CA TYR A 129 -1.77 12.78 -11.22
C TYR A 129 -2.63 13.61 -10.24
N ILE A 130 -2.58 13.21 -8.97
CA ILE A 130 -3.30 13.86 -7.87
C ILE A 130 -2.29 14.50 -6.92
N LEU A 131 -2.45 15.80 -6.63
CA LEU A 131 -1.58 16.56 -5.73
C LEU A 131 -2.11 16.66 -4.29
N GLY A 132 -3.40 16.43 -4.08
CA GLY A 132 -4.06 16.77 -2.82
C GLY A 132 -4.37 18.28 -2.72
N PRO A 133 -4.58 18.81 -1.51
CA PRO A 133 -4.97 20.20 -1.32
C PRO A 133 -3.88 21.24 -1.61
N HIS A 134 -2.62 20.83 -1.71
CA HIS A 134 -1.49 21.72 -2.01
C HIS A 134 -1.17 21.70 -3.50
N HIS A 135 -1.53 22.78 -4.19
CA HIS A 135 -1.50 22.86 -5.65
C HIS A 135 -0.11 23.08 -6.25
N ASP A 136 0.87 23.48 -5.45
CA ASP A 136 2.18 23.92 -5.91
C ASP A 136 3.28 22.86 -5.77
N LEU A 137 2.90 21.66 -5.35
CA LEU A 137 3.84 20.63 -4.99
C LEU A 137 3.91 19.52 -6.05
N PHE A 138 4.94 18.70 -5.95
CA PHE A 138 5.18 17.60 -6.87
C PHE A 138 4.25 16.46 -6.63
N PRO A 139 3.82 15.78 -7.71
CA PRO A 139 3.15 14.51 -7.54
C PRO A 139 4.12 13.50 -6.94
N LEU A 140 3.66 12.80 -5.91
CA LEU A 140 4.39 11.71 -5.28
C LEU A 140 3.83 10.38 -5.77
N PRO A 141 4.60 9.58 -6.53
CA PRO A 141 4.09 8.34 -7.12
C PRO A 141 3.51 7.38 -6.09
N HIS A 142 4.11 7.26 -4.91
CA HIS A 142 3.61 6.38 -3.85
C HIS A 142 2.23 6.78 -3.30
N TYR A 143 1.94 8.07 -3.15
CA TYR A 143 0.60 8.52 -2.74
C TYR A 143 -0.41 8.41 -3.89
N ASN A 144 0.02 8.59 -5.13
CA ASN A 144 -0.81 8.34 -6.30
C ASN A 144 -1.11 6.84 -6.45
N GLY A 145 -0.14 5.96 -6.17
CA GLY A 145 -0.34 4.53 -6.03
C GLY A 145 -1.32 4.16 -4.93
N TYR A 146 -1.30 4.90 -3.81
CA TYR A 146 -2.25 4.71 -2.73
C TYR A 146 -3.65 5.20 -3.10
N ALA A 147 -3.75 6.33 -3.79
CA ALA A 147 -5.03 6.87 -4.25
C ALA A 147 -5.70 5.91 -5.25
N ILE A 148 -4.98 5.46 -6.28
CA ILE A 148 -5.53 4.56 -7.29
C ILE A 148 -5.97 3.23 -6.68
N ARG A 149 -5.24 2.71 -5.67
CA ARG A 149 -5.65 1.55 -4.90
C ARG A 149 -7.06 1.73 -4.32
N ASN A 150 -7.29 2.83 -3.61
CA ASN A 150 -8.57 3.10 -2.98
C ASN A 150 -9.67 3.29 -4.03
N LEU A 151 -9.41 4.05 -5.09
CA LEU A 151 -10.37 4.28 -6.16
C LEU A 151 -10.82 2.96 -6.82
N ILE A 152 -9.89 2.06 -7.13
CA ILE A 152 -10.20 0.76 -7.73
C ILE A 152 -10.97 -0.14 -6.77
N ILE A 153 -10.57 -0.22 -5.49
CA ILE A 153 -11.23 -1.05 -4.49
C ILE A 153 -12.69 -0.65 -4.32
N TYR A 154 -12.97 0.64 -4.34
CA TYR A 154 -14.32 1.16 -4.24
C TYR A 154 -15.09 1.24 -5.57
N GLY A 155 -14.61 0.54 -6.60
CA GLY A 155 -15.36 0.30 -7.83
C GLY A 155 -15.22 1.37 -8.92
N MET A 156 -14.23 2.27 -8.83
CA MET A 156 -14.03 3.35 -9.81
C MET A 156 -13.01 2.99 -10.90
N GLN A 157 -12.67 1.72 -11.10
CA GLN A 157 -11.68 1.28 -12.10
C GLN A 157 -12.02 1.74 -13.54
N ASP A 158 -13.30 1.90 -13.85
CA ASP A 158 -13.76 2.32 -15.18
C ASP A 158 -13.89 3.84 -15.35
N ASP A 159 -13.74 4.62 -14.28
CA ASP A 159 -13.77 6.08 -14.36
C ASP A 159 -12.59 6.59 -15.21
N PRO A 160 -12.84 7.45 -16.22
CA PRO A 160 -11.76 7.99 -17.08
C PRO A 160 -10.68 8.73 -16.30
N ARG A 161 -11.01 9.30 -15.15
CA ARG A 161 -10.03 9.97 -14.28
C ARG A 161 -9.08 8.96 -13.64
N VAL A 162 -9.59 7.80 -13.24
CA VAL A 162 -8.78 6.71 -12.67
C VAL A 162 -7.87 6.10 -13.74
N LYS A 163 -8.38 5.93 -14.95
CA LYS A 163 -7.56 5.48 -16.11
C LYS A 163 -6.42 6.46 -16.40
N ARG A 164 -6.69 7.78 -16.43
CA ARG A 164 -5.62 8.79 -16.60
C ARG A 164 -4.58 8.75 -15.49
N LEU A 165 -4.99 8.50 -14.24
CA LEU A 165 -4.06 8.32 -13.13
C LEU A 165 -3.17 7.09 -13.32
N ALA A 166 -3.75 5.98 -13.77
CA ALA A 166 -2.99 4.77 -14.10
C ALA A 166 -1.98 5.03 -15.24
N ASP A 167 -2.41 5.68 -16.31
CA ASP A 167 -1.56 6.00 -17.46
C ASP A 167 -0.39 6.91 -17.02
N TRP A 168 -0.65 7.90 -16.19
CA TRP A 168 0.42 8.73 -15.64
C TRP A 168 1.41 7.91 -14.82
N LEU A 169 0.96 7.05 -13.91
CA LEU A 169 1.84 6.19 -13.11
C LEU A 169 2.70 5.29 -14.01
N LEU A 170 2.13 4.70 -15.04
CA LEU A 170 2.87 3.86 -15.98
C LEU A 170 3.86 4.66 -16.83
N SER A 171 3.50 5.88 -17.22
CA SER A 171 4.37 6.74 -18.05
C SER A 171 5.66 7.18 -17.36
N ILE A 172 5.66 7.23 -16.03
CA ILE A 172 6.82 7.62 -15.22
C ILE A 172 7.61 6.42 -14.65
N GLN A 173 7.31 5.20 -15.10
CA GLN A 173 8.09 4.01 -14.74
C GLN A 173 9.50 4.12 -15.31
N ARG A 174 10.49 3.83 -14.50
CA ARG A 174 11.89 3.90 -14.87
C ARG A 174 12.37 2.64 -15.60
N HIS A 175 13.53 2.77 -16.25
CA HIS A 175 14.16 1.70 -17.02
C HIS A 175 14.44 0.43 -16.18
N ASP A 176 14.67 0.57 -14.85
CA ASP A 176 14.89 -0.54 -13.94
C ASP A 176 13.60 -1.22 -13.43
N GLY A 177 12.44 -0.74 -13.87
CA GLY A 177 11.13 -1.27 -13.52
C GLY A 177 10.47 -0.63 -12.32
N GLY A 178 11.15 0.26 -11.62
CA GLY A 178 10.62 0.92 -10.42
C GLY A 178 10.19 2.37 -10.63
N TRP A 179 9.94 3.05 -9.51
CA TRP A 179 9.56 4.47 -9.42
C TRP A 179 10.42 5.17 -8.36
N VAL A 180 10.66 6.48 -8.55
CA VAL A 180 11.39 7.33 -7.60
C VAL A 180 10.44 8.25 -6.82
N ILE A 181 10.98 8.88 -5.77
CA ILE A 181 10.25 9.78 -4.89
C ILE A 181 11.08 11.06 -4.60
N PRO A 182 10.57 12.24 -4.91
CA PRO A 182 9.50 12.53 -5.87
C PRO A 182 9.87 12.05 -7.28
N TYR A 183 8.93 12.03 -8.24
CA TYR A 183 9.19 11.47 -9.56
C TYR A 183 10.33 12.15 -10.33
N GLN A 184 10.72 13.35 -9.94
CA GLN A 184 11.86 14.10 -10.48
C GLN A 184 13.16 13.95 -9.63
N GLU A 185 13.18 13.07 -8.67
CA GLU A 185 14.35 12.93 -7.80
C GLU A 185 15.59 12.41 -8.55
N ASP A 186 15.40 11.71 -9.67
CA ASP A 186 16.50 11.34 -10.55
C ASP A 186 17.30 12.57 -11.04
N VAL A 187 16.65 13.70 -11.31
CA VAL A 187 17.28 14.97 -11.65
C VAL A 187 18.11 15.50 -10.48
N LYS A 188 17.67 15.28 -9.24
CA LYS A 188 18.39 15.70 -8.03
C LYS A 188 19.79 15.08 -7.91
N TYR A 189 19.99 13.90 -8.51
CA TYR A 189 21.29 13.21 -8.48
C TYR A 189 22.28 13.67 -9.57
N LEU A 190 21.88 14.57 -10.48
CA LEU A 190 22.81 15.20 -11.40
C LEU A 190 23.87 15.98 -10.63
N PRO A 191 25.12 16.08 -11.15
CA PRO A 191 26.24 16.74 -10.46
C PRO A 191 25.90 18.15 -9.96
N GLU A 192 25.13 18.91 -10.73
CA GLU A 192 24.75 20.30 -10.44
C GLU A 192 23.83 20.42 -9.22
N TYR A 193 22.99 19.39 -8.97
CA TYR A 193 21.97 19.40 -7.92
C TYR A 193 22.26 18.45 -6.75
N LYS A 194 23.21 17.53 -6.93
CA LYS A 194 23.52 16.45 -5.97
C LYS A 194 23.72 16.93 -4.54
N HIS A 195 24.44 18.03 -4.36
CA HIS A 195 24.78 18.60 -3.04
C HIS A 195 23.76 19.62 -2.53
N MET A 196 22.77 19.96 -3.34
CA MET A 196 21.74 20.93 -2.98
C MET A 196 20.78 20.34 -1.93
N LYS A 197 20.33 21.15 -0.98
CA LYS A 197 19.25 20.72 -0.08
C LYS A 197 17.98 20.45 -0.88
N MET A 198 17.20 19.46 -0.47
CA MET A 198 15.99 19.08 -1.18
C MET A 198 15.02 20.25 -1.34
N GLN A 199 14.89 21.11 -0.33
CA GLN A 199 14.02 22.28 -0.38
C GLN A 199 14.41 23.25 -1.50
N ASP A 200 15.71 23.56 -1.61
CA ASP A 200 16.22 24.49 -2.61
C ASP A 200 16.09 23.90 -4.03
N PHE A 201 16.37 22.60 -4.16
CA PHE A 201 16.16 21.88 -5.41
C PHE A 201 14.69 21.94 -5.84
N MET A 202 13.78 21.75 -4.92
CA MET A 202 12.34 21.78 -5.18
C MET A 202 11.84 23.15 -5.63
N GLU A 203 12.50 24.23 -5.19
CA GLU A 203 12.22 25.59 -5.69
C GLU A 203 12.63 25.76 -7.16
N LEU A 204 13.80 25.24 -7.55
CA LEU A 204 14.24 25.25 -8.95
C LEU A 204 13.26 24.50 -9.85
N VAL A 205 12.80 23.32 -9.41
CA VAL A 205 11.81 22.55 -10.19
C VAL A 205 10.49 23.32 -10.34
N ARG A 206 10.04 24.04 -9.29
CA ARG A 206 8.83 24.89 -9.38
C ARG A 206 8.99 26.03 -10.40
N LYS A 207 10.19 26.60 -10.50
CA LYS A 207 10.49 27.65 -11.46
C LYS A 207 10.66 27.11 -12.88
N GLY A 208 10.79 25.81 -13.05
CA GLY A 208 11.12 25.20 -14.33
C GLY A 208 12.60 25.28 -14.70
N ASP A 209 13.46 25.57 -13.72
CA ASP A 209 14.92 25.76 -13.89
C ASP A 209 15.69 24.43 -13.80
N THR A 210 15.02 23.30 -13.97
CA THR A 210 15.65 21.98 -13.95
C THR A 210 15.28 21.21 -15.22
N PRO A 211 16.14 20.26 -15.65
CA PRO A 211 15.76 19.31 -16.69
C PRO A 211 14.50 18.54 -16.30
N LYS A 212 13.73 18.09 -17.28
CA LYS A 212 12.63 17.16 -17.04
C LYS A 212 13.17 15.80 -16.64
N SER A 213 12.47 15.13 -15.71
CA SER A 213 12.75 13.73 -15.39
C SER A 213 12.71 12.89 -16.65
N ASP A 214 13.73 12.07 -16.84
CA ASP A 214 13.78 11.09 -17.94
C ASP A 214 13.96 9.69 -17.35
N SER A 215 12.89 8.90 -17.43
CA SER A 215 12.89 7.51 -16.95
C SER A 215 13.90 6.61 -17.66
N LYS A 216 14.45 7.04 -18.81
CA LYS A 216 15.42 6.28 -19.62
C LYS A 216 16.85 6.78 -19.46
N GLY A 217 17.05 8.06 -19.11
CA GLY A 217 18.35 8.74 -19.16
C GLY A 217 19.18 8.60 -17.90
N PHE A 218 18.57 8.55 -16.70
CA PHE A 218 19.28 8.56 -15.41
C PHE A 218 19.43 7.14 -14.84
N ARG A 219 20.31 6.36 -15.46
CA ARG A 219 20.49 4.93 -15.15
C ARG A 219 21.13 4.64 -13.80
N ASP A 220 21.97 5.56 -13.31
CA ASP A 220 22.76 5.35 -12.09
C ASP A 220 21.98 5.63 -10.80
N VAL A 221 20.78 6.18 -10.91
CA VAL A 221 19.88 6.40 -9.79
C VAL A 221 18.87 5.27 -9.71
N PRO A 222 19.01 4.34 -8.76
CA PRO A 222 18.07 3.24 -8.61
C PRO A 222 16.71 3.76 -8.15
N SER A 223 15.65 3.11 -8.60
CA SER A 223 14.31 3.39 -8.11
C SER A 223 14.15 3.06 -6.62
N CYS A 224 13.15 3.68 -5.99
CA CYS A 224 12.81 3.46 -4.59
C CYS A 224 11.99 2.17 -4.45
N ILE A 225 12.45 1.23 -3.63
CA ILE A 225 11.78 -0.05 -3.37
C ILE A 225 10.34 0.20 -2.89
N TRP A 226 10.18 1.08 -1.92
CA TRP A 226 8.88 1.31 -1.28
C TRP A 226 7.90 2.09 -2.15
N THR A 227 8.38 3.04 -2.93
CA THR A 227 7.56 3.74 -3.93
C THR A 227 7.07 2.76 -4.98
N THR A 228 7.96 1.91 -5.49
CA THR A 228 7.63 0.87 -6.45
C THR A 228 6.56 -0.06 -5.90
N MET A 229 6.72 -0.55 -4.67
CA MET A 229 5.73 -1.39 -4.01
C MET A 229 4.36 -0.71 -3.92
N MET A 230 4.32 0.57 -3.54
CA MET A 230 3.05 1.29 -3.38
C MET A 230 2.33 1.53 -4.71
N VAL A 231 3.06 1.84 -5.78
CA VAL A 231 2.47 2.00 -7.12
C VAL A 231 1.90 0.68 -7.61
N ILE A 232 2.68 -0.39 -7.54
CA ILE A 232 2.24 -1.72 -7.98
C ILE A 232 1.05 -2.19 -7.13
N ARG A 233 1.09 -2.00 -5.81
CA ARG A 233 -0.01 -2.34 -4.90
C ARG A 233 -1.33 -1.66 -5.28
N GLY A 234 -1.23 -0.44 -5.81
CA GLY A 234 -2.40 0.28 -6.33
C GLY A 234 -2.92 -0.34 -7.62
N LEU A 235 -2.08 -0.40 -8.63
CA LEU A 235 -2.44 -0.88 -9.96
C LEU A 235 -2.85 -2.37 -9.97
N ALA A 236 -2.19 -3.21 -9.19
CA ALA A 236 -2.50 -4.64 -9.11
C ALA A 236 -3.88 -4.98 -8.50
N ARG A 237 -4.63 -3.98 -8.00
CA ARG A 237 -6.03 -4.19 -7.61
C ARG A 237 -6.96 -4.38 -8.80
N ASP A 238 -6.62 -3.86 -9.94
CA ASP A 238 -7.30 -4.14 -11.19
C ASP A 238 -6.70 -5.39 -11.86
N LYS A 239 -7.58 -6.28 -12.35
CA LYS A 239 -7.17 -7.55 -12.99
C LYS A 239 -6.43 -7.34 -14.30
N GLU A 240 -6.77 -6.29 -15.04
CA GLU A 240 -6.13 -5.94 -16.31
C GLU A 240 -4.71 -5.43 -16.07
N TYR A 241 -4.55 -4.43 -15.17
CA TYR A 241 -3.23 -3.90 -14.84
C TYR A 241 -2.32 -4.95 -14.20
N ARG A 242 -2.86 -5.85 -13.38
CA ARG A 242 -2.08 -6.92 -12.72
C ARG A 242 -1.22 -7.75 -13.69
N ARG A 243 -1.70 -7.94 -14.91
CA ARG A 243 -1.03 -8.76 -15.94
C ARG A 243 -0.11 -7.96 -16.86
N ARG A 244 -0.04 -6.64 -16.71
CA ARG A 244 0.82 -5.81 -17.56
C ARG A 244 2.29 -6.05 -17.27
N ARG A 245 3.07 -6.03 -18.34
CA ARG A 245 4.54 -6.21 -18.26
C ARG A 245 5.19 -5.21 -17.33
N GLU A 246 4.72 -3.97 -17.28
CA GLU A 246 5.22 -2.91 -16.42
C GLU A 246 5.07 -3.28 -14.94
N ILE A 247 3.93 -3.87 -14.56
CA ILE A 247 3.66 -4.28 -13.19
C ILE A 247 4.54 -5.47 -12.79
N LEU A 248 4.67 -6.46 -13.66
CA LEU A 248 5.54 -7.61 -13.41
C LEU A 248 7.01 -7.21 -13.34
N LYS A 249 7.48 -6.31 -14.23
CA LYS A 249 8.83 -5.76 -14.16
C LYS A 249 9.11 -5.02 -12.86
N GLY A 250 8.13 -4.27 -12.35
CA GLY A 250 8.26 -3.60 -11.06
C GLY A 250 8.22 -4.58 -9.88
N ALA A 251 7.47 -5.67 -9.97
CA ALA A 251 7.49 -6.74 -8.97
C ALA A 251 8.86 -7.43 -8.93
N ASP A 252 9.44 -7.76 -10.07
CA ASP A 252 10.81 -8.29 -10.17
C ASP A 252 11.83 -7.33 -9.58
N PHE A 253 11.70 -6.02 -9.87
CA PHE A 253 12.58 -5.00 -9.31
C PHE A 253 12.66 -5.06 -7.79
N PHE A 254 11.54 -5.16 -7.07
CA PHE A 254 11.60 -5.20 -5.61
C PHE A 254 11.83 -6.60 -5.04
N LEU A 255 11.43 -7.67 -5.74
CA LEU A 255 11.71 -9.04 -5.34
C LEU A 255 13.23 -9.32 -5.36
N ASP A 256 13.93 -8.88 -6.40
CA ASP A 256 15.40 -9.01 -6.50
C ASP A 256 16.13 -8.20 -5.39
N ARG A 257 15.45 -7.30 -4.73
CA ARG A 257 15.97 -6.44 -3.66
C ARG A 257 15.45 -6.80 -2.27
N PHE A 258 14.76 -7.92 -2.14
CA PHE A 258 14.22 -8.34 -0.84
C PHE A 258 15.38 -8.48 0.18
N PHE A 259 15.20 -7.93 1.37
CA PHE A 259 16.19 -7.80 2.45
C PHE A 259 17.39 -6.90 2.16
N LYS A 260 17.45 -6.22 1.04
CA LYS A 260 18.53 -5.25 0.75
C LYS A 260 18.13 -3.85 1.21
N ALA A 261 19.13 -3.03 1.52
CA ALA A 261 18.92 -1.63 1.80
C ALA A 261 18.32 -0.91 0.59
N ASN A 262 17.41 0.01 0.85
CA ASN A 262 16.92 0.91 -0.19
C ASN A 262 17.97 2.01 -0.41
N ARG A 263 18.52 2.11 -1.59
CA ARG A 263 19.58 3.10 -1.92
C ARG A 263 19.06 4.52 -2.03
N HIS A 264 17.80 4.73 -1.87
CA HIS A 264 17.13 6.02 -1.95
C HIS A 264 17.22 6.76 -0.62
N GLU A 265 17.67 8.01 -0.61
CA GLU A 265 17.93 8.76 0.63
C GLU A 265 16.69 9.18 1.42
N ALA A 266 15.52 9.25 0.77
CA ALA A 266 14.37 9.93 1.33
C ALA A 266 13.66 9.19 2.48
N TYR A 267 13.50 7.85 2.42
CA TYR A 267 12.73 7.10 3.42
C TYR A 267 13.16 5.65 3.54
N TYR A 268 13.20 5.15 4.79
CA TYR A 268 13.32 3.72 5.07
C TYR A 268 14.52 3.04 4.38
N HIS A 269 15.72 3.55 4.61
CA HIS A 269 16.95 3.00 4.05
C HIS A 269 17.29 1.62 4.60
N SER A 270 17.01 1.42 5.88
CA SER A 270 17.47 0.27 6.63
C SER A 270 16.86 -1.03 6.11
N GLU A 271 17.66 -2.06 5.98
CA GLU A 271 17.25 -3.44 5.74
C GLU A 271 16.25 -3.95 6.79
N LYS A 272 16.32 -3.42 8.02
CA LYS A 272 15.38 -3.73 9.10
C LYS A 272 13.92 -3.44 8.75
N ASN A 273 13.66 -2.55 7.78
CA ASN A 273 12.29 -2.29 7.35
C ASN A 273 11.61 -3.51 6.72
N TRP A 274 12.37 -4.44 6.14
CA TRP A 274 11.84 -5.66 5.59
C TRP A 274 11.27 -6.60 6.66
N THR A 275 11.88 -6.65 7.82
CA THR A 275 11.55 -7.60 8.90
C THR A 275 10.64 -7.01 9.97
N GLN A 276 10.30 -5.73 9.90
CA GLN A 276 9.38 -5.10 10.84
C GLN A 276 7.93 -5.40 10.47
N PHE A 277 7.19 -5.95 11.42
CA PHE A 277 5.75 -6.10 11.31
C PHE A 277 5.05 -4.80 11.69
N LYS A 278 4.25 -4.25 10.79
CA LYS A 278 3.50 -3.01 11.00
C LYS A 278 2.08 -3.16 10.47
N TYR A 279 1.13 -2.73 11.24
CA TYR A 279 -0.24 -2.60 10.79
C TYR A 279 -0.73 -1.15 10.98
N PRO A 280 -1.39 -0.57 10.01
CA PRO A 280 -1.52 -1.03 8.62
C PRO A 280 -0.16 -1.03 7.88
N PRO A 281 0.06 -1.94 6.92
CA PRO A 281 1.34 -2.04 6.21
C PRO A 281 1.43 -0.96 5.12
N TYR A 282 1.54 0.30 5.52
CA TYR A 282 1.54 1.42 4.56
C TYR A 282 2.82 1.53 3.76
N PHE A 283 3.96 1.34 4.43
CA PHE A 283 5.25 1.71 3.87
C PHE A 283 6.36 0.88 4.51
N GLY A 284 7.30 0.40 3.69
CA GLY A 284 8.51 -0.22 4.19
C GLY A 284 8.28 -1.49 5.01
N SER A 285 7.58 -2.48 4.45
CA SER A 285 7.26 -3.73 5.14
C SER A 285 7.43 -4.93 4.21
N GLY A 286 8.24 -5.92 4.63
CA GLY A 286 8.35 -7.19 3.94
C GLY A 286 7.03 -7.96 3.91
N LEU A 287 6.21 -7.84 4.95
CA LEU A 287 4.86 -8.42 4.96
C LEU A 287 3.99 -7.83 3.82
N GLY A 288 4.00 -6.51 3.64
CA GLY A 288 3.28 -5.86 2.55
C GLY A 288 3.82 -6.24 1.17
N ALA A 289 5.13 -6.42 1.04
CA ALA A 289 5.77 -6.87 -0.20
C ALA A 289 5.38 -8.31 -0.54
N LEU A 290 5.45 -9.24 0.41
CA LEU A 290 5.01 -10.62 0.22
C LEU A 290 3.53 -10.71 -0.14
N TYR A 291 2.67 -9.95 0.55
CA TYR A 291 1.26 -9.88 0.22
C TYR A 291 1.02 -9.48 -1.25
N LEU A 292 1.74 -8.45 -1.71
CA LEU A 292 1.63 -8.01 -3.09
C LEU A 292 2.13 -9.06 -4.08
N LEU A 293 3.29 -9.66 -3.83
CA LEU A 293 3.87 -10.71 -4.69
C LEU A 293 2.91 -11.90 -4.82
N THR A 294 2.31 -12.34 -3.73
CA THR A 294 1.35 -13.46 -3.78
C THR A 294 0.07 -13.10 -4.53
N ILE A 295 -0.41 -11.86 -4.47
CA ILE A 295 -1.52 -11.37 -5.32
C ILE A 295 -1.16 -11.38 -6.81
N LEU A 296 0.10 -11.10 -7.14
CA LEU A 296 0.61 -11.10 -8.51
C LEU A 296 0.88 -12.53 -9.04
N GLY A 297 0.71 -13.55 -8.22
CA GLY A 297 0.86 -14.94 -8.61
C GLY A 297 2.24 -15.53 -8.33
N TYR A 298 3.14 -14.79 -7.67
CA TYR A 298 4.42 -15.35 -7.23
C TYR A 298 4.20 -16.42 -6.16
N GLY A 299 4.81 -17.58 -6.36
CA GLY A 299 4.62 -18.76 -5.52
C GLY A 299 5.88 -19.63 -5.46
N PRO A 300 5.74 -20.93 -5.12
CA PRO A 300 6.87 -21.85 -4.96
C PRO A 300 7.71 -22.07 -6.23
N GLY A 301 7.16 -21.72 -7.41
CA GLY A 301 7.87 -21.80 -8.69
C GLY A 301 8.92 -20.71 -8.90
N ASP A 302 8.96 -19.67 -8.08
CA ASP A 302 10.00 -18.64 -8.11
C ASP A 302 10.92 -18.80 -6.90
N GLU A 303 12.15 -19.22 -7.14
CA GLU A 303 13.14 -19.48 -6.07
C GLU A 303 13.43 -18.25 -5.20
N ARG A 304 13.26 -17.05 -5.74
CA ARG A 304 13.46 -15.80 -5.00
C ARG A 304 12.44 -15.62 -3.87
N MET A 305 11.30 -16.30 -3.94
CA MET A 305 10.27 -16.29 -2.90
C MET A 305 10.63 -17.17 -1.68
N GLU A 306 11.55 -18.12 -1.83
CA GLU A 306 11.85 -19.08 -0.76
C GLU A 306 12.36 -18.38 0.52
N LYS A 307 13.37 -17.53 0.38
CA LYS A 307 13.95 -16.81 1.54
C LYS A 307 12.95 -15.87 2.23
N PRO A 308 12.17 -15.03 1.51
CA PRO A 308 11.11 -14.22 2.12
C PRO A 308 10.03 -15.02 2.86
N VAL A 309 9.59 -16.13 2.28
CA VAL A 309 8.54 -16.97 2.90
C VAL A 309 9.11 -17.72 4.11
N ARG A 310 10.33 -18.22 4.06
CA ARG A 310 11.00 -18.82 5.22
C ARG A 310 11.12 -17.82 6.37
N TRP A 311 11.57 -16.58 6.10
CA TRP A 311 11.59 -15.52 7.09
C TRP A 311 10.20 -15.32 7.75
N LEU A 312 9.13 -15.32 6.96
CA LEU A 312 7.78 -15.16 7.52
C LEU A 312 7.41 -16.32 8.44
N LEU A 313 7.74 -17.55 8.06
CA LEU A 313 7.49 -18.75 8.89
C LEU A 313 8.31 -18.73 10.19
N ASP A 314 9.60 -18.42 10.10
CA ASP A 314 10.52 -18.39 11.25
C ASP A 314 10.17 -17.29 12.26
N ALA A 315 9.52 -16.21 11.79
CA ALA A 315 9.05 -15.12 12.63
C ALA A 315 7.74 -15.41 13.39
N ARG A 316 7.13 -16.60 13.17
CA ARG A 316 5.93 -17.03 13.89
C ARG A 316 6.30 -17.42 15.32
N HIS A 317 5.60 -16.86 16.31
CA HIS A 317 5.77 -17.20 17.71
C HIS A 317 5.13 -18.55 18.07
N SER A 318 5.55 -19.13 19.19
CA SER A 318 5.07 -20.43 19.67
C SER A 318 3.57 -20.46 20.00
N ASP A 319 2.96 -19.29 20.27
CA ASP A 319 1.51 -19.14 20.44
C ASP A 319 0.72 -19.25 19.14
N GLY A 320 1.41 -19.22 18.00
CA GLY A 320 0.82 -19.32 16.65
C GLY A 320 0.53 -17.99 15.99
N PHE A 321 0.97 -16.87 16.55
CA PHE A 321 0.76 -15.53 16.04
C PHE A 321 2.07 -14.89 15.56
N TRP A 322 1.96 -13.81 14.77
CA TRP A 322 3.04 -12.89 14.45
C TRP A 322 2.83 -11.60 15.22
N TRP A 323 3.83 -11.20 15.98
CA TRP A 323 3.75 -10.03 16.85
C TRP A 323 4.38 -8.79 16.20
N GLN A 324 3.80 -7.63 16.46
CA GLN A 324 4.35 -6.37 15.98
C GLN A 324 5.60 -5.93 16.78
N SER A 325 5.73 -6.39 18.01
CA SER A 325 6.79 -6.01 18.94
C SER A 325 7.21 -7.20 19.79
N ASP A 326 8.20 -7.03 20.65
CA ASP A 326 8.73 -8.08 21.55
C ASP A 326 7.70 -8.60 22.58
N ARG A 327 6.55 -7.94 22.68
CA ARG A 327 5.43 -8.34 23.54
C ARG A 327 4.15 -8.46 22.74
N PRO A 328 3.30 -9.45 23.03
CA PRO A 328 2.04 -9.63 22.33
C PRO A 328 1.12 -8.42 22.55
N HIS A 329 0.48 -7.98 21.49
CA HIS A 329 -0.52 -6.91 21.50
C HIS A 329 -1.68 -7.27 20.58
N MET A 330 -2.61 -8.06 21.09
CA MET A 330 -3.66 -8.71 20.29
C MET A 330 -4.40 -7.77 19.33
N GLN A 331 -4.68 -6.53 19.69
CA GLN A 331 -5.36 -5.58 18.81
C GLN A 331 -4.60 -5.29 17.50
N LYS A 332 -3.27 -5.44 17.49
CA LYS A 332 -2.42 -5.24 16.30
C LYS A 332 -1.99 -6.57 15.70
N ASP A 333 -1.60 -7.51 16.55
CA ASP A 333 -1.03 -8.80 16.16
C ASP A 333 -2.04 -9.65 15.39
N GLN A 334 -3.34 -9.54 15.70
CA GLN A 334 -4.39 -10.20 14.93
C GLN A 334 -4.42 -9.79 13.45
N TRP A 335 -4.16 -8.52 13.14
CA TRP A 335 -4.08 -8.04 11.75
C TRP A 335 -2.83 -8.56 11.05
N ILE A 336 -1.69 -8.48 11.73
CA ILE A 336 -0.42 -8.97 11.19
C ILE A 336 -0.50 -10.46 10.94
N THR A 337 -1.06 -11.22 11.88
CA THR A 337 -1.27 -12.66 11.75
C THR A 337 -2.24 -13.00 10.61
N GLY A 338 -3.34 -12.24 10.47
CA GLY A 338 -4.27 -12.40 9.36
C GLY A 338 -3.59 -12.22 7.99
N PHE A 339 -2.78 -11.17 7.83
CA PHE A 339 -1.98 -10.98 6.61
C PHE A 339 -0.96 -12.10 6.40
N ALA A 340 -0.26 -12.54 7.44
CA ALA A 340 0.72 -13.63 7.32
C ALA A 340 0.05 -14.94 6.87
N VAL A 341 -1.10 -15.27 7.45
CA VAL A 341 -1.89 -16.46 7.08
C VAL A 341 -2.38 -16.37 5.62
N ASP A 342 -2.91 -15.23 5.18
CA ASP A 342 -3.37 -15.05 3.80
C ASP A 342 -2.19 -15.14 2.80
N ILE A 343 -1.05 -14.53 3.11
CA ILE A 343 0.17 -14.64 2.31
C ILE A 343 0.60 -16.10 2.14
N LEU A 344 0.71 -16.84 3.22
CA LEU A 344 1.13 -18.24 3.18
C LEU A 344 0.13 -19.11 2.42
N GLN A 345 -1.16 -18.87 2.58
CA GLN A 345 -2.22 -19.55 1.85
C GLN A 345 -2.15 -19.28 0.34
N ARG A 346 -1.98 -18.01 -0.07
CA ARG A 346 -1.82 -17.65 -1.48
C ARG A 346 -0.55 -18.24 -2.07
N TYR A 347 0.56 -18.14 -1.33
CA TYR A 347 1.82 -18.71 -1.76
C TYR A 347 1.70 -20.22 -2.06
N SER A 348 1.05 -21.00 -1.18
CA SER A 348 0.89 -22.44 -1.41
C SER A 348 -0.04 -22.75 -2.60
N LYS A 349 -0.99 -21.85 -2.95
CA LYS A 349 -1.90 -22.00 -4.08
C LYS A 349 -1.34 -21.52 -5.42
N ASN A 350 -0.36 -20.63 -5.44
CA ASN A 350 0.28 -20.08 -6.64
C ASN A 350 1.31 -21.08 -7.20
N ARG A 351 0.85 -22.14 -7.84
CA ARG A 351 1.66 -23.21 -8.42
C ARG A 351 1.92 -23.01 -9.89
#